data_6456dd6ca1d2143c4835242b8a520d83
#
_entry.id   6456dd6ca1d2143c4835242b8a520d83
#
_cell.length_a   1.000
_cell.length_b   1.000
_cell.length_c   1.000
_cell.angle_alpha   90.00
_cell.angle_beta   90.00
_cell.angle_gamma   90.00
#
_symmetry.space_group_name_H-M   'P 1'
#
loop_
_entity.id
_entity.type
_entity.pdbx_description
1 polymer ?
#
loop_
_entity_poly.entity_id
_entity_poly.type
_entity_poly.pdbx_seq_one_letter_code
_entity_poly.pdbx_strand_id
1 'polypeptide(L)'
;AFEAVRQVPGVDTDKMGAIGFCFGGLCSLLLARLGLPLRGVVSFHGLLKLGPPLETRPKGRLLVLHGQDDPMVPPADVGAFAAEMKRVDASWALESYAGVQHAFTNPEANDAQRGLFYDAEADRRSWLAMTRFFGDVFA
;
A
#
# COMPACT_ATOMS: atom_id res chain seq x y z
N ALA A 1 16.67 5.25 -5.25
CA ALA A 1 16.49 4.01 -4.47
C ALA A 1 16.36 2.78 -5.36
N PHE A 2 15.40 2.68 -6.30
CA PHE A 2 15.15 1.49 -7.12
C PHE A 2 16.41 1.00 -7.88
N GLU A 3 17.08 1.87 -8.65
CA GLU A 3 18.29 1.51 -9.40
C GLU A 3 19.45 1.11 -8.48
N ALA A 4 19.56 1.71 -7.29
CA ALA A 4 20.60 1.33 -6.33
C ALA A 4 20.41 -0.10 -5.79
N VAL A 5 19.15 -0.48 -5.51
CA VAL A 5 18.84 -1.85 -5.05
C VAL A 5 19.17 -2.90 -6.11
N ARG A 6 18.92 -2.62 -7.39
CA ARG A 6 19.23 -3.52 -8.50
C ARG A 6 20.72 -3.81 -8.68
N GLN A 7 21.57 -2.93 -8.16
CA GLN A 7 23.02 -3.08 -8.24
C GLN A 7 23.62 -3.83 -7.03
N VAL A 8 22.80 -4.17 -6.02
CA VAL A 8 23.26 -4.92 -4.85
C VAL A 8 23.54 -6.36 -5.24
N PRO A 9 24.74 -6.90 -4.98
CA PRO A 9 25.06 -8.29 -5.28
C PRO A 9 24.08 -9.26 -4.56
N GLY A 10 23.58 -10.24 -5.29
CA GLY A 10 22.66 -11.26 -4.77
C GLY A 10 21.19 -10.87 -4.80
N VAL A 11 20.83 -9.67 -5.24
CA VAL A 11 19.43 -9.28 -5.46
C VAL A 11 18.91 -9.91 -6.76
N ASP A 12 17.78 -10.61 -6.65
CA ASP A 12 17.00 -11.05 -7.79
C ASP A 12 16.14 -9.88 -8.32
N THR A 13 16.59 -9.27 -9.40
CA THR A 13 15.95 -8.09 -9.99
C THR A 13 14.58 -8.38 -10.63
N ASP A 14 14.26 -9.66 -10.85
CA ASP A 14 12.97 -10.08 -11.37
C ASP A 14 11.94 -10.36 -10.25
N LYS A 15 12.39 -10.39 -8.99
CA LYS A 15 11.57 -10.62 -7.78
C LYS A 15 11.62 -9.43 -6.83
N MET A 16 11.40 -8.24 -7.34
CA MET A 16 11.38 -7.02 -6.53
C MET A 16 9.95 -6.63 -6.15
N GLY A 17 9.78 -6.20 -4.90
CA GLY A 17 8.56 -5.61 -4.38
C GLY A 17 8.85 -4.34 -3.59
N ALA A 18 7.79 -3.62 -3.21
CA ALA A 18 7.89 -2.46 -2.34
C ALA A 18 6.81 -2.50 -1.26
N ILE A 19 7.19 -2.09 -0.05
CA ILE A 19 6.25 -1.86 1.05
C ILE A 19 6.45 -0.45 1.59
N GLY A 20 5.41 0.11 2.17
CA GLY A 20 5.51 1.40 2.84
C GLY A 20 4.37 1.66 3.81
N PHE A 21 4.65 2.49 4.81
CA PHE A 21 3.74 2.85 5.89
C PHE A 21 3.46 4.35 5.83
N CYS A 22 2.23 4.77 6.01
CA CYS A 22 1.84 6.18 5.99
C CYS A 22 2.30 6.87 4.68
N PHE A 23 3.15 7.90 4.78
CA PHE A 23 3.78 8.54 3.63
C PHE A 23 4.59 7.55 2.77
N GLY A 24 5.27 6.58 3.40
CA GLY A 24 5.95 5.49 2.68
C GLY A 24 4.98 4.61 1.89
N GLY A 25 3.75 4.43 2.37
CA GLY A 25 2.68 3.73 1.65
C GLY A 25 2.29 4.46 0.36
N LEU A 26 2.12 5.78 0.43
CA LEU A 26 1.96 6.62 -0.77
C LEU A 26 3.16 6.49 -1.71
N CYS A 27 4.38 6.57 -1.21
CA CYS A 27 5.60 6.44 -2.02
C CYS A 27 5.67 5.08 -2.73
N SER A 28 5.32 3.98 -2.05
CA SER A 28 5.33 2.65 -2.66
C SER A 28 4.31 2.53 -3.80
N LEU A 29 3.11 3.10 -3.63
CA LEU A 29 2.12 3.17 -4.70
C LEU A 29 2.58 4.05 -5.88
N LEU A 30 3.29 5.15 -5.59
CA LEU A 30 3.88 6.01 -6.65
C LEU A 30 4.93 5.26 -7.47
N LEU A 31 5.75 4.38 -6.86
CA LEU A 31 6.70 3.55 -7.62
C LEU A 31 5.98 2.65 -8.63
N ALA A 32 4.84 2.05 -8.24
CA ALA A 32 4.02 1.28 -9.16
C ALA A 32 3.43 2.15 -10.29
N ARG A 33 2.97 3.36 -9.96
CA ARG A 33 2.42 4.33 -10.94
C ARG A 33 3.46 4.80 -11.95
N LEU A 34 4.72 4.90 -11.55
CA LEU A 34 5.86 5.21 -12.44
C LEU A 34 6.23 4.06 -13.37
N GLY A 35 5.52 2.93 -13.31
CA GLY A 35 5.75 1.78 -14.18
C GLY A 35 7.02 1.00 -13.88
N LEU A 36 7.58 1.15 -12.66
CA LEU A 36 8.74 0.36 -12.26
C LEU A 36 8.39 -1.14 -12.29
N PRO A 37 9.35 -2.01 -12.63
CA PRO A 37 9.13 -3.45 -12.75
C PRO A 37 9.09 -4.14 -11.37
N LEU A 38 8.16 -3.71 -10.52
CA LEU A 38 7.86 -4.35 -9.24
C LEU A 38 6.82 -5.44 -9.44
N ARG A 39 7.03 -6.61 -8.85
CA ARG A 39 6.07 -7.73 -8.87
C ARG A 39 4.87 -7.46 -7.96
N GLY A 40 5.10 -6.82 -6.82
CA GLY A 40 4.07 -6.47 -5.87
C GLY A 40 4.39 -5.20 -5.08
N VAL A 41 3.34 -4.48 -4.70
CA VAL A 41 3.44 -3.28 -3.87
C VAL A 41 2.40 -3.35 -2.77
N VAL A 42 2.82 -3.07 -1.52
CA VAL A 42 1.93 -3.03 -0.36
C VAL A 42 1.99 -1.65 0.31
N SER A 43 0.83 -1.07 0.51
CA SER A 43 0.65 0.20 1.23
C SER A 43 -0.09 -0.03 2.54
N PHE A 44 0.55 0.25 3.67
CA PHE A 44 -0.06 0.24 5.00
C PHE A 44 -0.50 1.66 5.35
N HIS A 45 -1.78 1.86 5.59
CA HIS A 45 -2.40 3.16 5.91
C HIS A 45 -1.80 4.33 5.11
N GLY A 46 -1.49 4.11 3.83
CA GLY A 46 -0.97 5.13 2.94
C GLY A 46 -2.06 6.00 2.34
N LEU A 47 -1.70 7.24 2.01
CA LEU A 47 -2.60 8.14 1.31
C LEU A 47 -2.91 7.59 -0.09
N LEU A 48 -4.16 7.69 -0.53
CA LEU A 48 -4.64 7.15 -1.81
C LEU A 48 -4.84 8.23 -2.88
N LYS A 49 -4.69 9.50 -2.53
CA LYS A 49 -4.73 10.62 -3.48
C LYS A 49 -3.34 10.82 -4.09
N LEU A 50 -3.12 10.23 -5.26
CA LEU A 50 -1.79 9.99 -5.82
C LEU A 50 -1.40 10.90 -7.01
N GLY A 51 -2.04 12.04 -7.17
CA GLY A 51 -1.75 12.98 -8.27
C GLY A 51 -2.58 12.72 -9.54
N PRO A 52 -2.04 13.01 -10.74
CA PRO A 52 -2.80 12.86 -11.98
C PRO A 52 -3.24 11.40 -12.22
N PRO A 53 -4.37 11.19 -12.92
CA PRO A 53 -4.85 9.84 -13.22
C PRO A 53 -3.83 9.00 -13.98
N LEU A 54 -3.79 7.70 -13.66
CA LEU A 54 -2.99 6.74 -14.42
C LEU A 54 -3.48 6.63 -15.87
N GLU A 55 -2.58 6.55 -16.81
CA GLU A 55 -2.91 6.26 -18.22
C GLU A 55 -2.81 4.76 -18.52
N THR A 56 -1.92 4.05 -17.83
CA THR A 56 -1.66 2.61 -18.03
C THR A 56 -1.69 1.86 -16.71
N ARG A 57 -1.96 0.55 -16.78
CA ARG A 57 -1.97 -0.31 -15.59
C ARG A 57 -0.57 -0.43 -14.97
N PRO A 58 -0.45 -0.49 -13.63
CA PRO A 58 0.79 -0.90 -12.97
C PRO A 58 1.23 -2.31 -13.41
N LYS A 59 2.53 -2.54 -13.49
CA LYS A 59 3.08 -3.84 -13.92
C LYS A 59 2.85 -4.96 -12.90
N GLY A 60 2.93 -4.64 -11.62
CA GLY A 60 2.75 -5.58 -10.53
C GLY A 60 1.37 -5.52 -9.89
N ARG A 61 1.17 -6.42 -8.93
CA ARG A 61 -0.04 -6.44 -8.09
C ARG A 61 0.07 -5.42 -6.97
N LEU A 62 -1.07 -4.84 -6.56
CA LEU A 62 -1.13 -3.86 -5.46
C LEU A 62 -1.97 -4.42 -4.32
N LEU A 63 -1.52 -4.20 -3.08
CA LEU A 63 -2.29 -4.45 -1.87
C LEU A 63 -2.34 -3.17 -1.03
N VAL A 64 -3.54 -2.72 -0.73
CA VAL A 64 -3.80 -1.58 0.16
C VAL A 64 -4.40 -2.10 1.47
N LEU A 65 -3.78 -1.75 2.59
CA LEU A 65 -4.18 -2.12 3.94
C LEU A 65 -4.62 -0.84 4.64
N HIS A 66 -5.95 -0.69 4.85
CA HIS A 66 -6.58 0.59 5.16
C HIS A 66 -7.38 0.52 6.45
N GLY A 67 -7.21 1.51 7.33
CA GLY A 67 -8.08 1.74 8.46
C GLY A 67 -9.36 2.45 8.01
N GLN A 68 -10.52 1.86 8.21
CA GLN A 68 -11.80 2.40 7.70
C GLN A 68 -12.11 3.80 8.28
N ASP A 69 -11.67 4.07 9.51
CA ASP A 69 -11.90 5.33 10.21
C ASP A 69 -10.69 6.27 10.12
N ASP A 70 -9.83 6.06 9.12
CA ASP A 70 -8.68 6.93 8.84
C ASP A 70 -9.14 8.29 8.28
N PRO A 71 -9.01 9.40 9.04
CA PRO A 71 -9.47 10.71 8.59
C PRO A 71 -8.61 11.30 7.46
N MET A 72 -7.39 10.76 7.24
CA MET A 72 -6.49 11.21 6.17
C MET A 72 -6.83 10.57 4.83
N VAL A 73 -7.64 9.49 4.83
CA VAL A 73 -8.07 8.77 3.64
C VAL A 73 -9.58 8.54 3.71
N PRO A 74 -10.38 9.58 3.44
CA PRO A 74 -11.83 9.49 3.52
C PRO A 74 -12.39 8.52 2.46
N PRO A 75 -13.62 8.00 2.64
CA PRO A 75 -14.25 7.07 1.70
C PRO A 75 -14.26 7.54 0.24
N ALA A 76 -14.30 8.84 0.02
CA ALA A 76 -14.23 9.42 -1.33
C ALA A 76 -12.88 9.12 -2.01
N ASP A 77 -11.77 9.18 -1.28
CA ASP A 77 -10.43 8.88 -1.82
C ASP A 77 -10.28 7.38 -2.09
N VAL A 78 -10.82 6.52 -1.22
CA VAL A 78 -10.87 5.07 -1.44
C VAL A 78 -11.68 4.75 -2.70
N GLY A 79 -12.85 5.38 -2.85
CA GLY A 79 -13.71 5.21 -4.03
C GLY A 79 -13.04 5.69 -5.33
N ALA A 80 -12.35 6.84 -5.28
CA ALA A 80 -11.61 7.38 -6.43
C ALA A 80 -10.45 6.45 -6.83
N PHE A 81 -9.70 5.95 -5.86
CA PHE A 81 -8.63 4.97 -6.09
C PHE A 81 -9.18 3.68 -6.73
N ALA A 82 -10.26 3.12 -6.18
CA ALA A 82 -10.90 1.93 -6.73
C ALA A 82 -11.39 2.13 -8.17
N ALA A 83 -12.00 3.26 -8.46
CA ALA A 83 -12.46 3.62 -9.81
C ALA A 83 -11.28 3.74 -10.79
N GLU A 84 -10.17 4.34 -10.36
CA GLU A 84 -8.96 4.43 -11.15
C GLU A 84 -8.36 3.05 -11.45
N MET A 85 -8.21 2.20 -10.45
CA MET A 85 -7.68 0.83 -10.61
C MET A 85 -8.54 0.00 -11.58
N LYS A 86 -9.86 0.13 -11.48
CA LYS A 86 -10.79 -0.49 -12.41
C LYS A 86 -10.61 0.03 -13.85
N ARG A 87 -10.47 1.33 -14.01
CA ARG A 87 -10.34 1.97 -15.34
C ARG A 87 -9.10 1.50 -16.10
N VAL A 88 -7.99 1.28 -15.39
CA VAL A 88 -6.73 0.82 -16.01
C VAL A 88 -6.55 -0.71 -15.95
N ASP A 89 -7.57 -1.46 -15.53
CA ASP A 89 -7.53 -2.92 -15.38
C ASP A 89 -6.34 -3.40 -14.51
N ALA A 90 -6.10 -2.71 -13.40
CA ALA A 90 -5.04 -3.05 -12.48
C ALA A 90 -5.35 -4.34 -11.70
N SER A 91 -4.31 -5.11 -11.38
CA SER A 91 -4.41 -6.21 -10.41
C SER A 91 -4.20 -5.66 -9.01
N TRP A 92 -5.26 -5.58 -8.20
CA TRP A 92 -5.18 -4.97 -6.88
C TRP A 92 -6.18 -5.56 -5.89
N ALA A 93 -5.91 -5.36 -4.60
CA ALA A 93 -6.84 -5.64 -3.51
C ALA A 93 -6.74 -4.55 -2.45
N LEU A 94 -7.83 -4.35 -1.70
CA LEU A 94 -7.88 -3.49 -0.53
C LEU A 94 -8.52 -4.28 0.62
N GLU A 95 -7.82 -4.35 1.75
CA GLU A 95 -8.38 -4.80 3.02
C GLU A 95 -8.65 -3.58 3.89
N SER A 96 -9.92 -3.41 4.28
CA SER A 96 -10.37 -2.34 5.16
C SER A 96 -10.69 -2.89 6.55
N TYR A 97 -10.12 -2.28 7.59
CA TYR A 97 -10.27 -2.67 8.99
C TYR A 97 -11.26 -1.74 9.67
N ALA A 98 -12.44 -2.24 10.02
CA ALA A 98 -13.52 -1.46 10.64
C ALA A 98 -13.12 -0.92 12.01
N GLY A 99 -13.40 0.36 12.27
CA GLY A 99 -13.08 1.03 13.54
C GLY A 99 -11.61 1.42 13.70
N VAL A 100 -10.77 1.15 12.70
CA VAL A 100 -9.32 1.37 12.74
C VAL A 100 -8.97 2.70 12.09
N GLN A 101 -8.10 3.46 12.76
CA GLN A 101 -7.63 4.78 12.33
C GLN A 101 -6.30 4.72 11.58
N HIS A 102 -5.73 5.89 11.26
CA HIS A 102 -4.41 6.01 10.64
C HIS A 102 -3.30 5.53 11.60
N ALA A 103 -2.14 5.14 11.04
CA ALA A 103 -0.97 4.70 11.79
C ALA A 103 -1.19 3.44 12.67
N PHE A 104 -2.18 2.61 12.34
CA PHE A 104 -2.54 1.44 13.15
C PHE A 104 -1.42 0.42 13.36
N THR A 105 -0.35 0.47 12.59
CA THR A 105 0.83 -0.40 12.75
C THR A 105 1.93 0.21 13.63
N ASN A 106 1.75 1.45 14.11
CA ASN A 106 2.74 2.11 14.96
C ASN A 106 2.35 2.00 16.44
N PRO A 107 3.05 1.20 17.27
CA PRO A 107 2.72 1.04 18.69
C PRO A 107 2.78 2.33 19.51
N GLU A 108 3.47 3.35 19.02
CA GLU A 108 3.56 4.66 19.70
C GLU A 108 2.42 5.62 19.30
N ALA A 109 1.61 5.28 18.30
CA ALA A 109 0.48 6.10 17.89
C ALA A 109 -0.63 6.06 18.94
N ASN A 110 -0.88 7.19 19.60
CA ASN A 110 -1.85 7.33 20.67
C ASN A 110 -2.53 8.72 20.66
N ASP A 111 -3.03 9.14 19.51
CA ASP A 111 -3.77 10.39 19.33
C ASP A 111 -5.05 10.15 18.54
N ALA A 112 -6.01 9.53 19.21
CA ALA A 112 -7.32 9.21 18.61
C ALA A 112 -8.08 10.45 18.12
N GLN A 113 -7.84 11.63 18.72
CA GLN A 113 -8.50 12.87 18.30
C GLN A 113 -8.01 13.34 16.92
N ARG A 114 -6.76 13.06 16.60
CA ARG A 114 -6.19 13.31 15.27
C ARG A 114 -6.34 12.12 14.31
N GLY A 115 -6.94 11.04 14.77
CA GLY A 115 -7.09 9.82 13.99
C GLY A 115 -5.81 9.01 13.84
N LEU A 116 -4.87 9.13 14.78
CA LEU A 116 -3.59 8.41 14.82
C LEU A 116 -3.62 7.44 16.01
N PHE A 117 -3.93 6.19 15.77
CA PHE A 117 -4.09 5.23 16.87
C PHE A 117 -3.63 3.83 16.48
N TYR A 118 -2.82 3.22 17.36
CA TYR A 118 -2.36 1.85 17.19
C TYR A 118 -3.51 0.86 17.40
N ASP A 119 -3.60 -0.13 16.54
CA ASP A 119 -4.50 -1.27 16.69
C ASP A 119 -3.75 -2.58 16.49
N ALA A 120 -3.54 -3.32 17.58
CA ALA A 120 -2.74 -4.54 17.58
C ALA A 120 -3.31 -5.65 16.69
N GLU A 121 -4.64 -5.74 16.56
CA GLU A 121 -5.26 -6.75 15.72
C GLU A 121 -5.16 -6.39 14.23
N ALA A 122 -5.39 -5.12 13.88
CA ALA A 122 -5.19 -4.64 12.50
C ALA A 122 -3.72 -4.74 12.09
N ASP A 123 -2.78 -4.39 12.98
CA ASP A 123 -1.34 -4.55 12.74
C ASP A 123 -1.00 -6.01 12.42
N ARG A 124 -1.37 -6.95 13.30
CA ARG A 124 -1.15 -8.38 13.09
C ARG A 124 -1.79 -8.90 11.79
N ARG A 125 -3.05 -8.53 11.50
CA ARG A 125 -3.78 -8.97 10.31
C ARG A 125 -3.17 -8.44 9.03
N SER A 126 -2.81 -7.16 9.02
CA SER A 126 -2.22 -6.50 7.86
C SER A 126 -0.85 -7.09 7.52
N TRP A 127 -0.04 -7.43 8.54
CA TRP A 127 1.22 -8.11 8.34
C TRP A 127 1.05 -9.51 7.72
N LEU A 128 0.08 -10.28 8.19
CA LEU A 128 -0.25 -11.59 7.61
C LEU A 128 -0.75 -11.46 6.16
N ALA A 129 -1.58 -10.46 5.88
CA ALA A 129 -2.07 -10.18 4.53
C ALA A 129 -0.91 -9.87 3.56
N MET A 130 0.02 -9.00 3.97
CA MET A 130 1.23 -8.70 3.21
C MET A 130 2.08 -9.95 2.98
N THR A 131 2.30 -10.77 4.01
CA THR A 131 3.14 -11.98 3.90
C THR A 131 2.55 -12.97 2.90
N ARG A 132 1.23 -13.21 2.95
CA ARG A 132 0.51 -14.05 1.97
C ARG A 132 0.60 -13.47 0.56
N PHE A 133 0.35 -12.17 0.44
CA PHE A 133 0.43 -11.47 -0.84
C PHE A 133 1.80 -11.65 -1.51
N PHE A 134 2.90 -11.44 -0.80
CA PHE A 134 4.23 -11.64 -1.37
C PHE A 134 4.57 -13.13 -1.59
N GLY A 135 4.06 -14.04 -0.77
CA GLY A 135 4.15 -15.47 -1.04
C GLY A 135 3.57 -15.83 -2.40
N ASP A 136 2.38 -15.29 -2.74
CA ASP A 136 1.74 -15.53 -4.04
C ASP A 136 2.44 -14.80 -5.20
N VAL A 137 2.95 -13.59 -4.95
CA VAL A 137 3.57 -12.74 -5.99
C VAL A 137 4.93 -13.27 -6.42
N PHE A 138 5.68 -13.88 -5.49
CA PHE A 138 7.04 -14.38 -5.73
C PHE A 138 7.11 -15.91 -5.95
N ALA A 139 5.95 -16.58 -5.90
CA ALA A 139 5.87 -18.01 -6.18
C ALA A 139 6.37 -18.38 -7.60
#